data_76fd3db1152f8a6fbab8ef0b50501b05
#
_entry.id   76fd3db1152f8a6fbab8ef0b50501b05
#
_cell.length_a   1.000
_cell.length_b   1.000
_cell.length_c   1.000
_cell.angle_alpha   90.00
_cell.angle_beta   90.00
_cell.angle_gamma   90.00
#
_symmetry.space_group_name_H-M   'P 1'
#
loop_
_entity.id
_entity.type
_entity.pdbx_description
1 polymer ?
#
loop_
_entity_poly.entity_id
_entity_poly.type
_entity_poly.pdbx_seq_one_letter_code
_entity_poly.pdbx_strand_id
1 'polypeptide(L)'
;MPRAEKSTAALAIFRQRSSCNARRAAVQLAAIQFNTVRHRLNDGRQTMADTILIGVNLDGVLEHDGLPPPTPAERFRMIADARVFDYVEKNPVRGEDLTPYFALVERHGLPIRVIGGIWRAGRDDAHVAEIVDAGARFGSTVLNCQLHAHHADGHPLSDREVADFYLRTYERGERVGCLPCLEVHVDMWSERFMRIARVARHVEQAGVPFRLTLDHSHLLFKIGNRAELDASGLHGTAERMRERLDPASPSAVYTEWIARGWVRHAHARSVIPNNPDNRSMRRPDGRPGRGIQYPFVAPAPGTYHDAWHADALDTWKAALRALLQSQVHARPAQVEQISCEFIPFPDYGGGARYSIFDNNVACAQWLRDTWHALAATPADTHGDAAAHDVIRFAHDSVRHQRTAR
;
A
#
# COMPACT_ATOMS: atom_id res chain seq x y z
N MET A 1 36.45 22.42 -49.50
CA MET A 1 36.20 22.44 -48.04
C MET A 1 34.84 21.83 -47.76
N PRO A 2 34.79 20.64 -47.19
CA PRO A 2 34.09 20.37 -45.93
C PRO A 2 34.69 19.13 -45.22
N ARG A 3 35.57 19.31 -44.24
CA ARG A 3 36.08 18.20 -43.41
C ARG A 3 36.07 18.48 -41.90
N ALA A 4 35.64 19.65 -41.44
CA ALA A 4 35.70 20.08 -40.04
C ALA A 4 34.45 19.77 -39.23
N GLU A 5 33.27 19.64 -39.84
CA GLU A 5 32.00 19.47 -39.07
C GLU A 5 31.69 18.03 -38.62
N LYS A 6 32.27 17.00 -39.25
CA LYS A 6 32.03 15.60 -38.84
C LYS A 6 32.79 15.19 -37.57
N SER A 7 33.84 15.92 -37.20
CA SER A 7 34.64 15.62 -36.00
C SER A 7 33.99 16.04 -34.69
N THR A 8 33.23 17.15 -34.68
CA THR A 8 32.60 17.69 -33.48
C THR A 8 31.38 16.89 -33.01
N ALA A 9 30.59 16.34 -33.92
CA ALA A 9 29.44 15.52 -33.61
C ALA A 9 29.84 14.15 -33.02
N ALA A 10 30.91 13.54 -33.54
CA ALA A 10 31.43 12.29 -33.03
C ALA A 10 32.00 12.41 -31.58
N LEU A 11 32.66 13.52 -31.26
CA LEU A 11 33.17 13.81 -29.91
C LEU A 11 32.02 14.07 -28.91
N ALA A 12 30.93 14.71 -29.34
CA ALA A 12 29.77 14.96 -28.51
C ALA A 12 29.05 13.62 -28.13
N ILE A 13 28.86 12.75 -29.11
CA ILE A 13 28.25 11.43 -28.90
C ILE A 13 29.13 10.54 -27.98
N PHE A 14 30.46 10.61 -28.13
CA PHE A 14 31.39 9.86 -27.28
C PHE A 14 31.39 10.35 -25.84
N ARG A 15 31.34 11.66 -25.61
CA ARG A 15 31.21 12.26 -24.25
C ARG A 15 29.88 11.92 -23.60
N GLN A 16 28.78 11.90 -24.37
CA GLN A 16 27.45 11.56 -23.86
C GLN A 16 27.36 10.07 -23.46
N ARG A 17 27.98 9.16 -24.25
CA ARG A 17 28.07 7.72 -23.90
C ARG A 17 28.96 7.46 -22.70
N SER A 18 30.08 8.17 -22.55
CA SER A 18 30.97 8.05 -21.38
C SER A 18 30.29 8.52 -20.09
N SER A 19 29.50 9.62 -20.14
CA SER A 19 28.75 10.09 -18.97
C SER A 19 27.61 9.15 -18.58
N CYS A 20 26.97 8.49 -19.54
CA CYS A 20 25.90 7.52 -19.30
C CYS A 20 26.47 6.22 -18.67
N ASN A 21 27.63 5.77 -19.13
CA ASN A 21 28.31 4.60 -18.56
C ASN A 21 28.86 4.86 -17.16
N ALA A 22 29.38 6.06 -16.90
CA ALA A 22 29.84 6.46 -15.56
C ALA A 22 28.67 6.54 -14.57
N ARG A 23 27.50 7.05 -14.99
CA ARG A 23 26.28 7.06 -14.16
C ARG A 23 25.74 5.64 -13.90
N ARG A 24 25.75 4.74 -14.90
CA ARG A 24 25.40 3.33 -14.71
C ARG A 24 26.34 2.62 -13.74
N ALA A 25 27.65 2.85 -13.85
CA ALA A 25 28.64 2.29 -12.93
C ALA A 25 28.46 2.81 -11.51
N ALA A 26 28.15 4.10 -11.33
CA ALA A 26 27.88 4.68 -10.00
C ALA A 26 26.60 4.10 -9.35
N VAL A 27 25.52 3.90 -10.12
CA VAL A 27 24.30 3.25 -9.63
C VAL A 27 24.53 1.77 -9.29
N GLN A 28 25.32 1.05 -10.11
CA GLN A 28 25.71 -0.33 -9.82
C GLN A 28 26.63 -0.44 -8.59
N LEU A 29 27.58 0.48 -8.41
CA LEU A 29 28.45 0.51 -7.23
C LEU A 29 27.65 0.84 -5.94
N ALA A 30 26.69 1.76 -6.02
CA ALA A 30 25.79 2.04 -4.88
C ALA A 30 24.95 0.81 -4.54
N ALA A 31 24.40 0.10 -5.53
CA ALA A 31 23.66 -1.15 -5.32
C ALA A 31 24.53 -2.27 -4.75
N ILE A 32 25.79 -2.37 -5.17
CA ILE A 32 26.76 -3.37 -4.66
C ILE A 32 27.18 -3.01 -3.23
N GLN A 33 27.42 -1.75 -2.90
CA GLN A 33 27.73 -1.32 -1.54
C GLN A 33 26.55 -1.53 -0.59
N PHE A 34 25.31 -1.28 -1.05
CA PHE A 34 24.12 -1.57 -0.27
C PHE A 34 23.94 -3.08 0.01
N ASN A 35 24.23 -3.93 -0.97
CA ASN A 35 24.23 -5.39 -0.78
C ASN A 35 25.36 -5.87 0.14
N THR A 36 26.52 -5.22 0.15
CA THR A 36 27.66 -5.61 1.01
C THR A 36 27.43 -5.22 2.48
N VAL A 37 26.74 -4.11 2.74
CA VAL A 37 26.26 -3.74 4.09
C VAL A 37 25.19 -4.74 4.56
N ARG A 38 24.31 -5.19 3.67
CA ARG A 38 23.30 -6.23 3.93
C ARG A 38 23.93 -7.57 4.34
N HIS A 39 25.07 -7.96 3.76
CA HIS A 39 25.78 -9.20 4.11
C HIS A 39 26.50 -9.14 5.46
N ARG A 40 26.96 -7.98 5.92
CA ARG A 40 27.67 -7.85 7.21
C ARG A 40 26.75 -7.81 8.43
N LEU A 41 25.44 -7.55 8.25
CA LEU A 41 24.44 -7.57 9.32
C LEU A 41 23.78 -8.95 9.50
N ASN A 42 24.16 -9.94 8.70
CA ASN A 42 23.45 -11.23 8.59
C ASN A 42 24.14 -12.43 9.25
N ASP A 43 25.17 -12.21 10.07
CA ASP A 43 25.75 -13.29 10.89
C ASP A 43 24.90 -13.46 12.16
N GLY A 44 23.91 -14.35 12.09
CA GLY A 44 23.18 -14.86 13.25
C GLY A 44 21.67 -14.66 13.29
N ARG A 45 21.02 -14.22 12.20
CA ARG A 45 19.56 -14.15 12.12
C ARG A 45 19.02 -15.00 10.96
N GLN A 46 17.95 -15.70 11.24
CA GLN A 46 17.06 -16.43 10.33
C GLN A 46 17.05 -15.81 8.91
N THR A 47 17.17 -16.62 7.88
CA THR A 47 17.24 -16.17 6.48
C THR A 47 16.09 -15.21 6.17
N MET A 48 16.39 -14.03 5.58
CA MET A 48 15.45 -12.95 5.26
C MET A 48 14.26 -13.38 4.36
N ALA A 49 14.24 -14.64 3.88
CA ALA A 49 13.15 -15.21 3.09
C ALA A 49 11.91 -15.56 3.92
N ASP A 50 12.00 -15.55 5.25
CA ASP A 50 10.94 -16.03 6.14
C ASP A 50 10.23 -14.93 6.96
N THR A 51 10.52 -13.65 6.72
CA THR A 51 9.97 -12.55 7.54
C THR A 51 9.29 -11.50 6.67
N ILE A 52 8.02 -11.17 7.00
CA ILE A 52 7.34 -10.03 6.42
C ILE A 52 7.96 -8.73 6.94
N LEU A 53 8.16 -7.74 6.07
CA LEU A 53 8.66 -6.43 6.47
C LEU A 53 7.50 -5.54 6.96
N ILE A 54 7.70 -4.90 8.10
CA ILE A 54 6.73 -3.96 8.68
C ILE A 54 7.29 -2.55 8.59
N GLY A 55 6.55 -1.66 7.93
CA GLY A 55 6.89 -0.25 7.79
C GLY A 55 5.89 0.67 8.46
N VAL A 56 6.16 1.97 8.33
CA VAL A 56 5.27 3.04 8.79
C VAL A 56 5.15 4.15 7.75
N ASN A 57 3.93 4.61 7.52
CA ASN A 57 3.68 5.81 6.73
C ASN A 57 4.17 7.04 7.51
N LEU A 58 5.03 7.85 6.88
CA LEU A 58 5.67 8.99 7.52
C LEU A 58 4.68 10.06 7.99
N ASP A 59 3.50 10.16 7.35
CA ASP A 59 2.45 11.11 7.74
C ASP A 59 1.81 10.75 9.10
N GLY A 60 1.93 9.49 9.54
CA GLY A 60 1.47 9.01 10.84
C GLY A 60 2.51 9.11 11.96
N VAL A 61 3.70 9.68 11.70
CA VAL A 61 4.75 9.81 12.72
C VAL A 61 4.61 11.16 13.42
N LEU A 62 3.67 11.21 14.35
CA LEU A 62 3.39 12.36 15.22
C LEU A 62 2.68 11.88 16.49
N GLU A 63 2.82 12.64 17.57
CA GLU A 63 2.11 12.30 18.81
C GLU A 63 0.61 12.52 18.64
N HIS A 64 0.15 13.73 18.47
CA HIS A 64 -1.25 14.00 18.16
C HIS A 64 -1.40 15.28 17.31
N ASP A 65 -2.55 15.43 16.67
CA ASP A 65 -2.83 16.47 15.70
C ASP A 65 -2.88 17.91 16.29
N GLY A 66 -2.93 18.04 17.61
CA GLY A 66 -2.89 19.35 18.29
C GLY A 66 -1.49 19.91 18.51
N LEU A 67 -0.43 19.18 18.16
CA LEU A 67 0.97 19.62 18.28
C LEU A 67 1.55 19.99 16.91
N PRO A 68 2.56 20.87 16.87
CA PRO A 68 3.32 21.08 15.64
C PRO A 68 3.85 19.74 15.09
N PRO A 69 3.70 19.46 13.78
CA PRO A 69 4.18 18.22 13.20
C PRO A 69 5.72 18.14 13.34
N PRO A 70 6.27 16.96 13.72
CA PRO A 70 7.70 16.77 13.81
C PRO A 70 8.36 16.97 12.44
N THR A 71 9.58 17.48 12.45
CA THR A 71 10.43 17.58 11.26
C THR A 71 10.76 16.18 10.70
N PRO A 72 11.14 16.05 9.42
CA PRO A 72 11.57 14.76 8.86
C PRO A 72 12.65 14.06 9.70
N ALA A 73 13.62 14.81 10.23
CA ALA A 73 14.69 14.26 11.06
C ALA A 73 14.16 13.71 12.40
N GLU A 74 13.24 14.42 13.03
CA GLU A 74 12.58 13.94 14.26
C GLU A 74 11.73 12.70 14.00
N ARG A 75 10.98 12.67 12.89
CA ARG A 75 10.19 11.49 12.51
C ARG A 75 11.09 10.26 12.32
N PHE A 76 12.20 10.39 11.60
CA PHE A 76 13.15 9.27 11.40
C PHE A 76 13.75 8.80 12.73
N ARG A 77 14.08 9.72 13.64
CA ARG A 77 14.55 9.38 14.99
C ARG A 77 13.47 8.62 15.77
N MET A 78 12.21 9.09 15.80
CA MET A 78 11.10 8.42 16.47
C MET A 78 10.92 6.98 15.94
N ILE A 79 10.95 6.79 14.62
CA ILE A 79 10.85 5.47 13.99
C ILE A 79 12.01 4.57 14.41
N ALA A 80 13.24 5.07 14.37
CA ALA A 80 14.43 4.32 14.77
C ALA A 80 14.40 3.92 16.25
N ASP A 81 13.98 4.84 17.13
CA ASP A 81 13.88 4.62 18.59
C ASP A 81 12.81 3.56 18.93
N ALA A 82 11.72 3.47 18.15
CA ALA A 82 10.67 2.47 18.34
C ALA A 82 11.12 1.02 18.07
N ARG A 83 12.14 0.80 17.24
CA ARG A 83 12.76 -0.51 16.93
C ARG A 83 11.80 -1.60 16.44
N VAL A 84 10.65 -1.20 15.90
CA VAL A 84 9.59 -2.11 15.44
C VAL A 84 9.36 -2.04 13.93
N PHE A 85 9.95 -1.07 13.26
CA PHE A 85 9.80 -0.86 11.83
C PHE A 85 11.07 -1.22 11.05
N ASP A 86 10.89 -1.81 9.87
CA ASP A 86 11.97 -2.19 8.95
C ASP A 86 12.19 -1.14 7.86
N TYR A 87 11.17 -0.32 7.57
CA TYR A 87 11.19 0.66 6.50
C TYR A 87 10.19 1.80 6.73
N VAL A 88 10.33 2.82 5.90
CA VAL A 88 9.44 3.99 5.84
C VAL A 88 8.65 3.97 4.53
N GLU A 89 7.39 4.34 4.60
CA GLU A 89 6.57 4.75 3.46
C GLU A 89 6.51 6.28 3.40
N LYS A 90 6.75 6.85 2.21
CA LYS A 90 6.75 8.30 1.99
C LYS A 90 5.80 8.69 0.86
N ASN A 91 4.90 9.61 1.14
CA ASN A 91 4.06 10.27 0.15
C ASN A 91 4.60 11.68 -0.11
N PRO A 92 5.43 11.90 -1.15
CA PRO A 92 5.97 13.22 -1.43
C PRO A 92 4.88 14.18 -1.91
N VAL A 93 4.91 15.40 -1.40
CA VAL A 93 4.09 16.48 -1.98
C VAL A 93 4.76 17.06 -3.22
N ARG A 94 3.96 17.57 -4.15
CA ARG A 94 4.48 18.16 -5.39
C ARG A 94 5.47 19.30 -5.09
N GLY A 95 6.68 19.19 -5.64
CA GLY A 95 7.75 20.19 -5.45
C GLY A 95 8.53 20.04 -4.15
N GLU A 96 8.31 19.00 -3.37
CA GLU A 96 9.10 18.69 -2.18
C GLU A 96 10.54 18.34 -2.56
N ASP A 97 11.51 18.95 -1.87
CA ASP A 97 12.91 18.54 -1.98
C ASP A 97 13.14 17.24 -1.20
N LEU A 98 13.38 16.15 -1.93
CA LEU A 98 13.64 14.84 -1.35
C LEU A 98 15.12 14.61 -0.98
N THR A 99 16.01 15.54 -1.28
CA THR A 99 17.45 15.41 -1.01
C THR A 99 17.78 15.15 0.47
N PRO A 100 17.14 15.81 1.44
CA PRO A 100 17.42 15.55 2.87
C PRO A 100 17.12 14.12 3.33
N TYR A 101 16.17 13.46 2.67
CA TYR A 101 15.78 12.09 3.06
C TYR A 101 16.87 11.05 2.82
N PHE A 102 17.77 11.24 1.84
CA PHE A 102 18.88 10.31 1.62
C PHE A 102 19.80 10.22 2.82
N ALA A 103 20.15 11.37 3.41
CA ALA A 103 20.98 11.41 4.61
C ALA A 103 20.28 10.80 5.83
N LEU A 104 18.94 10.94 5.94
CA LEU A 104 18.15 10.35 7.03
C LEU A 104 18.07 8.83 6.88
N VAL A 105 17.83 8.33 5.68
CA VAL A 105 17.84 6.88 5.36
C VAL A 105 19.20 6.26 5.76
N GLU A 106 20.30 6.88 5.36
CA GLU A 106 21.65 6.40 5.68
C GLU A 106 21.92 6.44 7.19
N ARG A 107 21.63 7.58 7.83
CA ARG A 107 21.88 7.80 9.27
C ARG A 107 21.16 6.80 10.16
N HIS A 108 19.91 6.49 9.85
CA HIS A 108 19.05 5.66 10.68
C HIS A 108 18.96 4.21 10.23
N GLY A 109 19.51 3.86 9.06
CA GLY A 109 19.37 2.52 8.47
C GLY A 109 17.92 2.15 8.13
N LEU A 110 17.06 3.14 7.89
CA LEU A 110 15.63 2.99 7.61
C LEU A 110 15.36 3.33 6.13
N PRO A 111 15.29 2.32 5.23
CA PRO A 111 15.04 2.57 3.82
C PRO A 111 13.62 3.08 3.56
N ILE A 112 13.44 3.95 2.57
CA ILE A 112 12.13 4.28 2.00
C ILE A 112 11.80 3.20 0.95
N ARG A 113 11.04 2.17 1.33
CA ARG A 113 10.70 1.04 0.45
C ARG A 113 9.41 1.23 -0.32
N VAL A 114 8.52 2.07 0.19
CA VAL A 114 7.26 2.44 -0.45
C VAL A 114 7.26 3.94 -0.66
N ILE A 115 6.96 4.35 -1.88
CA ILE A 115 6.70 5.74 -2.24
C ILE A 115 5.32 5.81 -2.87
N GLY A 116 4.56 6.86 -2.61
CA GLY A 116 3.18 6.89 -3.08
C GLY A 116 2.62 8.28 -3.31
N GLY A 117 1.34 8.32 -3.65
CA GLY A 117 0.63 9.58 -3.81
C GLY A 117 -0.76 9.41 -4.39
N ILE A 118 -1.46 10.55 -4.48
CA ILE A 118 -2.81 10.67 -5.00
C ILE A 118 -2.76 11.38 -6.34
N TRP A 119 -3.27 10.75 -7.40
CA TRP A 119 -3.18 11.27 -8.76
C TRP A 119 -4.52 11.31 -9.48
N ARG A 120 -4.60 12.24 -10.41
CA ARG A 120 -5.72 12.37 -11.35
C ARG A 120 -5.20 12.15 -12.78
N ALA A 121 -5.71 11.14 -13.44
CA ALA A 121 -5.35 10.85 -14.85
C ALA A 121 -5.57 12.07 -15.74
N GLY A 122 -4.66 12.28 -16.68
CA GLY A 122 -4.67 13.45 -17.60
C GLY A 122 -4.15 14.74 -16.98
N ARG A 123 -3.91 14.81 -15.66
CA ARG A 123 -3.30 15.97 -15.01
C ARG A 123 -1.93 15.65 -14.41
N ASP A 124 -1.82 14.48 -13.80
CA ASP A 124 -0.68 14.17 -12.94
C ASP A 124 0.29 13.14 -13.55
N ASP A 125 0.10 12.75 -14.82
CA ASP A 125 0.90 11.69 -15.46
C ASP A 125 2.41 11.97 -15.42
N ALA A 126 2.83 13.24 -15.62
CA ALA A 126 4.24 13.63 -15.51
C ALA A 126 4.74 13.51 -14.05
N HIS A 127 3.92 13.90 -13.09
CA HIS A 127 4.27 13.81 -11.67
C HIS A 127 4.39 12.36 -11.20
N VAL A 128 3.52 11.46 -11.67
CA VAL A 128 3.66 10.01 -11.41
C VAL A 128 5.03 9.53 -11.87
N ALA A 129 5.46 9.94 -13.07
CA ALA A 129 6.77 9.58 -13.60
C ALA A 129 7.93 10.09 -12.73
N GLU A 130 7.84 11.32 -12.23
CA GLU A 130 8.83 11.90 -11.31
C GLU A 130 8.91 11.11 -9.99
N ILE A 131 7.77 10.69 -9.44
CA ILE A 131 7.72 9.91 -8.19
C ILE A 131 8.26 8.49 -8.40
N VAL A 132 7.99 7.84 -9.54
CA VAL A 132 8.62 6.55 -9.90
C VAL A 132 10.14 6.66 -9.91
N ASP A 133 10.68 7.72 -10.53
CA ASP A 133 12.13 7.95 -10.60
C ASP A 133 12.72 8.28 -9.21
N ALA A 134 11.98 9.03 -8.39
CA ALA A 134 12.37 9.29 -7.00
C ALA A 134 12.40 7.99 -6.18
N GLY A 135 11.39 7.14 -6.33
CA GLY A 135 11.35 5.81 -5.71
C GLY A 135 12.56 4.96 -6.10
N ALA A 136 12.91 4.94 -7.38
CA ALA A 136 14.10 4.23 -7.86
C ALA A 136 15.39 4.72 -7.19
N ARG A 137 15.51 6.02 -6.94
CA ARG A 137 16.68 6.60 -6.25
C ARG A 137 16.77 6.18 -4.78
N PHE A 138 15.64 5.96 -4.11
CA PHE A 138 15.58 5.42 -2.74
C PHE A 138 15.70 3.89 -2.68
N GLY A 139 15.61 3.19 -3.81
CA GLY A 139 15.50 1.74 -3.87
C GLY A 139 14.12 1.24 -3.43
N SER A 140 13.10 2.07 -3.54
CA SER A 140 11.70 1.68 -3.29
C SER A 140 11.26 0.61 -4.28
N THR A 141 10.54 -0.40 -3.78
CA THR A 141 10.04 -1.52 -4.60
C THR A 141 8.57 -1.38 -4.94
N VAL A 142 7.84 -0.53 -4.22
CA VAL A 142 6.41 -0.28 -4.40
C VAL A 142 6.16 1.21 -4.62
N LEU A 143 5.41 1.51 -5.69
CA LEU A 143 4.71 2.77 -5.88
C LEU A 143 3.26 2.59 -5.45
N ASN A 144 2.85 3.11 -4.30
CA ASN A 144 1.46 3.08 -3.85
C ASN A 144 0.63 4.14 -4.58
N CYS A 145 -0.38 3.70 -5.35
CA CYS A 145 -1.14 4.56 -6.26
C CYS A 145 -2.59 4.72 -5.83
N GLN A 146 -2.95 5.91 -5.33
CA GLN A 146 -4.34 6.33 -5.18
C GLN A 146 -4.76 7.10 -6.43
N LEU A 147 -5.67 6.54 -7.23
CA LEU A 147 -6.14 7.16 -8.47
C LEU A 147 -7.58 7.66 -8.31
N HIS A 148 -7.78 8.96 -8.55
CA HIS A 148 -9.14 9.55 -8.51
C HIS A 148 -10.10 8.84 -9.45
N ALA A 149 -11.40 8.88 -9.11
CA ALA A 149 -12.47 8.28 -9.91
C ALA A 149 -12.76 9.02 -11.23
N HIS A 150 -12.29 10.26 -11.36
CA HIS A 150 -12.54 11.13 -12.52
C HIS A 150 -11.24 11.61 -13.17
N HIS A 151 -11.23 11.68 -14.49
CA HIS A 151 -10.19 12.29 -15.30
C HIS A 151 -10.09 13.81 -15.06
N ALA A 152 -9.03 14.44 -15.55
CA ALA A 152 -8.79 15.89 -15.38
C ALA A 152 -9.87 16.78 -16.00
N ASP A 153 -10.51 16.33 -17.08
CA ASP A 153 -11.62 17.03 -17.74
C ASP A 153 -12.99 16.78 -17.10
N GLY A 154 -13.04 15.97 -16.01
CA GLY A 154 -14.23 15.74 -15.20
C GLY A 154 -15.02 14.47 -15.53
N HIS A 155 -14.77 13.78 -16.63
CA HIS A 155 -15.50 12.53 -16.91
C HIS A 155 -15.10 11.40 -15.94
N PRO A 156 -16.01 10.47 -15.58
CA PRO A 156 -15.67 9.30 -14.78
C PRO A 156 -14.73 8.38 -15.56
N LEU A 157 -13.64 7.94 -14.93
CA LEU A 157 -12.72 6.98 -15.55
C LEU A 157 -13.43 5.65 -15.84
N SER A 158 -13.29 5.16 -17.07
CA SER A 158 -13.64 3.79 -17.44
C SER A 158 -12.62 2.80 -16.85
N ASP A 159 -12.99 1.50 -16.80
CA ASP A 159 -12.07 0.45 -16.36
C ASP A 159 -10.85 0.33 -17.28
N ARG A 160 -11.01 0.64 -18.57
CA ARG A 160 -9.92 0.66 -19.55
C ARG A 160 -8.93 1.81 -19.30
N GLU A 161 -9.41 3.01 -19.01
CA GLU A 161 -8.52 4.16 -18.72
C GLU A 161 -7.73 3.96 -17.44
N VAL A 162 -8.34 3.32 -16.41
CA VAL A 162 -7.61 2.92 -15.20
C VAL A 162 -6.52 1.90 -15.53
N ALA A 163 -6.83 0.89 -16.37
CA ALA A 163 -5.85 -0.09 -16.81
C ALA A 163 -4.73 0.56 -17.63
N ASP A 164 -5.04 1.49 -18.52
CA ASP A 164 -4.06 2.20 -19.35
C ASP A 164 -3.14 3.09 -18.49
N PHE A 165 -3.67 3.74 -17.44
CA PHE A 165 -2.87 4.46 -16.44
C PHE A 165 -1.88 3.50 -15.73
N TYR A 166 -2.38 2.35 -15.28
CA TYR A 166 -1.56 1.34 -14.62
C TYR A 166 -0.45 0.82 -15.55
N LEU A 167 -0.77 0.47 -16.80
CA LEU A 167 0.17 -0.08 -17.78
C LEU A 167 1.31 0.89 -18.09
N ARG A 168 1.02 2.19 -18.28
CA ARG A 168 2.06 3.22 -18.50
C ARG A 168 2.95 3.37 -17.27
N THR A 169 2.37 3.34 -16.07
CA THR A 169 3.11 3.44 -14.81
C THR A 169 3.97 2.19 -14.58
N TYR A 170 3.42 1.00 -14.88
CA TYR A 170 4.13 -0.27 -14.78
C TYR A 170 5.33 -0.33 -15.72
N GLU A 171 5.17 0.03 -16.99
CA GLU A 171 6.26 0.06 -17.97
C GLU A 171 7.44 0.91 -17.50
N ARG A 172 7.16 2.07 -16.88
CA ARG A 172 8.21 2.91 -16.30
C ARG A 172 8.81 2.27 -15.06
N GLY A 173 7.97 1.79 -14.15
CA GLY A 173 8.38 1.18 -12.89
C GLY A 173 9.22 -0.07 -13.06
N GLU A 174 8.90 -0.90 -14.06
CA GLU A 174 9.65 -2.12 -14.38
C GLU A 174 11.10 -1.81 -14.77
N ARG A 175 11.33 -0.73 -15.51
CA ARG A 175 12.68 -0.31 -15.91
C ARG A 175 13.57 0.09 -14.73
N VAL A 176 12.98 0.50 -13.61
CA VAL A 176 13.69 1.08 -12.46
C VAL A 176 13.49 0.31 -11.15
N GLY A 177 12.64 -0.72 -11.15
CA GLY A 177 12.39 -1.58 -10.00
C GLY A 177 11.38 -1.05 -8.97
N CYS A 178 10.63 0.03 -9.28
CA CYS A 178 9.60 0.61 -8.42
C CYS A 178 8.22 0.39 -9.06
N LEU A 179 7.54 -0.69 -8.68
CA LEU A 179 6.34 -1.16 -9.37
C LEU A 179 5.05 -0.61 -8.76
N PRO A 180 4.05 -0.23 -9.58
CA PRO A 180 2.79 0.28 -9.09
C PRO A 180 1.95 -0.80 -8.39
N CYS A 181 1.34 -0.42 -7.28
CA CYS A 181 0.22 -1.10 -6.64
C CYS A 181 -0.94 -0.10 -6.57
N LEU A 182 -2.07 -0.39 -7.23
CA LEU A 182 -3.26 0.44 -7.10
C LEU A 182 -3.90 0.22 -5.73
N GLU A 183 -4.12 1.29 -4.98
CA GLU A 183 -4.68 1.17 -3.64
C GLU A 183 -6.20 1.02 -3.68
N VAL A 184 -6.71 0.12 -2.84
CA VAL A 184 -8.15 0.02 -2.55
C VAL A 184 -8.50 1.10 -1.55
N HIS A 185 -9.13 2.19 -2.02
CA HIS A 185 -9.30 3.39 -1.22
C HIS A 185 -10.66 4.05 -1.48
N VAL A 186 -11.24 4.64 -0.42
CA VAL A 186 -12.46 5.46 -0.52
C VAL A 186 -12.22 6.71 -1.36
N ASP A 187 -13.28 7.26 -1.95
CA ASP A 187 -13.23 8.43 -2.84
C ASP A 187 -12.38 8.25 -4.12
N MET A 188 -11.78 7.05 -4.32
CA MET A 188 -10.99 6.70 -5.50
C MET A 188 -11.78 5.77 -6.44
N TRP A 189 -11.26 5.51 -7.64
CA TRP A 189 -11.90 4.59 -8.60
C TRP A 189 -12.15 3.20 -7.99
N SER A 190 -11.26 2.76 -7.10
CA SER A 190 -11.25 1.45 -6.44
C SER A 190 -12.26 1.32 -5.30
N GLU A 191 -12.94 2.40 -4.88
CA GLU A 191 -14.03 2.31 -3.90
C GLU A 191 -15.18 1.44 -4.41
N ARG A 192 -15.38 1.37 -5.72
CA ARG A 192 -16.31 0.45 -6.37
C ARG A 192 -15.65 -0.91 -6.58
N PHE A 193 -15.65 -1.75 -5.56
CA PHE A 193 -14.87 -2.99 -5.47
C PHE A 193 -15.01 -3.93 -6.66
N MET A 194 -16.21 -4.01 -7.27
CA MET A 194 -16.45 -4.87 -8.43
C MET A 194 -15.71 -4.40 -9.70
N ARG A 195 -15.18 -3.17 -9.73
CA ARG A 195 -14.36 -2.67 -10.83
C ARG A 195 -12.95 -3.26 -10.84
N ILE A 196 -12.43 -3.62 -9.66
CA ILE A 196 -11.04 -4.09 -9.50
C ILE A 196 -10.78 -5.30 -10.39
N ALA A 197 -11.66 -6.30 -10.35
CA ALA A 197 -11.51 -7.50 -11.19
C ALA A 197 -11.61 -7.21 -12.71
N ARG A 198 -12.35 -6.17 -13.13
CA ARG A 198 -12.44 -5.78 -14.54
C ARG A 198 -11.18 -5.07 -15.01
N VAL A 199 -10.66 -4.16 -14.18
CA VAL A 199 -9.37 -3.49 -14.44
C VAL A 199 -8.23 -4.52 -14.48
N ALA A 200 -8.16 -5.43 -13.50
CA ALA A 200 -7.17 -6.50 -13.47
C ALA A 200 -7.20 -7.33 -14.77
N ARG A 201 -8.38 -7.67 -15.26
CA ARG A 201 -8.53 -8.40 -16.53
C ARG A 201 -7.95 -7.64 -17.73
N HIS A 202 -8.16 -6.33 -17.82
CA HIS A 202 -7.56 -5.52 -18.89
C HIS A 202 -6.03 -5.48 -18.81
N VAL A 203 -5.47 -5.39 -17.61
CA VAL A 203 -4.02 -5.39 -17.36
C VAL A 203 -3.41 -6.75 -17.72
N GLU A 204 -4.02 -7.84 -17.24
CA GLU A 204 -3.56 -9.22 -17.47
C GLU A 204 -3.67 -9.62 -18.95
N GLN A 205 -4.68 -9.14 -19.67
CA GLN A 205 -4.79 -9.31 -21.13
C GLN A 205 -3.67 -8.64 -21.91
N ALA A 206 -3.05 -7.60 -21.36
CA ALA A 206 -1.86 -6.97 -21.91
C ALA A 206 -0.54 -7.71 -21.53
N GLY A 207 -0.64 -8.85 -20.82
CA GLY A 207 0.53 -9.65 -20.40
C GLY A 207 1.27 -9.07 -19.18
N VAL A 208 0.67 -8.12 -18.47
CA VAL A 208 1.27 -7.45 -17.31
C VAL A 208 0.59 -7.96 -16.02
N PRO A 209 1.36 -8.29 -14.95
CA PRO A 209 0.77 -8.69 -13.68
C PRO A 209 0.07 -7.51 -13.00
N PHE A 210 -1.17 -7.73 -12.56
CA PHE A 210 -1.92 -6.74 -11.80
C PHE A 210 -1.47 -6.74 -10.33
N ARG A 211 -1.40 -5.55 -9.71
CA ARG A 211 -0.89 -5.39 -8.33
C ARG A 211 -1.77 -4.40 -7.55
N LEU A 212 -2.09 -4.76 -6.32
CA LEU A 212 -2.87 -3.95 -5.38
C LEU A 212 -2.08 -3.64 -4.11
N THR A 213 -2.35 -2.48 -3.53
CA THR A 213 -2.23 -2.22 -2.10
C THR A 213 -3.59 -2.45 -1.47
N LEU A 214 -3.66 -3.37 -0.49
CA LEU A 214 -4.89 -3.67 0.22
C LEU A 214 -4.89 -2.98 1.58
N ASP A 215 -5.77 -1.99 1.75
CA ASP A 215 -6.11 -1.45 3.05
C ASP A 215 -7.52 -1.92 3.45
N HIS A 216 -7.58 -2.85 4.40
CA HIS A 216 -8.83 -3.39 4.89
C HIS A 216 -9.71 -2.34 5.58
N SER A 217 -9.13 -1.23 6.07
CA SER A 217 -9.92 -0.19 6.73
C SER A 217 -10.96 0.42 5.80
N HIS A 218 -10.63 0.61 4.50
CA HIS A 218 -11.54 1.15 3.50
C HIS A 218 -12.70 0.23 3.11
N LEU A 219 -12.68 -1.02 3.57
CA LEU A 219 -13.74 -1.99 3.35
C LEU A 219 -14.55 -2.22 4.63
N LEU A 220 -13.87 -2.51 5.75
CA LEU A 220 -14.51 -3.03 6.95
C LEU A 220 -15.36 -1.99 7.69
N PHE A 221 -14.99 -0.69 7.66
CA PHE A 221 -15.81 0.37 8.25
C PHE A 221 -17.21 0.49 7.61
N LYS A 222 -17.36 0.00 6.37
CA LYS A 222 -18.62 0.00 5.63
C LYS A 222 -19.62 -1.05 6.13
N ILE A 223 -19.16 -2.07 6.84
CA ILE A 223 -20.00 -3.14 7.39
C ILE A 223 -21.02 -2.53 8.36
N GLY A 224 -22.32 -2.75 8.11
CA GLY A 224 -23.40 -2.20 8.93
C GLY A 224 -23.80 -0.76 8.60
N ASN A 225 -23.08 -0.07 7.72
CA ASN A 225 -23.39 1.28 7.25
C ASN A 225 -23.97 1.23 5.83
N ARG A 226 -25.28 1.46 5.70
CA ARG A 226 -25.98 1.33 4.40
C ARG A 226 -25.45 2.28 3.34
N ALA A 227 -25.20 3.55 3.68
CA ALA A 227 -24.71 4.53 2.71
C ALA A 227 -23.31 4.17 2.19
N GLU A 228 -22.45 3.67 3.06
CA GLU A 228 -21.09 3.21 2.71
C GLU A 228 -21.12 1.93 1.88
N LEU A 229 -22.03 1.00 2.17
CA LEU A 229 -22.24 -0.19 1.37
C LEU A 229 -22.70 0.16 -0.05
N ASP A 230 -23.64 1.11 -0.20
CA ASP A 230 -24.10 1.58 -1.51
C ASP A 230 -22.96 2.26 -2.31
N ALA A 231 -22.11 3.05 -1.64
CA ALA A 231 -20.94 3.68 -2.27
C ALA A 231 -19.93 2.66 -2.80
N SER A 232 -19.83 1.48 -2.19
CA SER A 232 -18.91 0.42 -2.59
C SER A 232 -19.23 -0.22 -3.96
N GLY A 233 -20.41 0.07 -4.53
CA GLY A 233 -20.88 -0.55 -5.77
C GLY A 233 -21.21 -2.04 -5.63
N LEU A 234 -21.34 -2.55 -4.40
CA LEU A 234 -21.91 -3.87 -4.14
C LEU A 234 -23.43 -3.79 -4.31
N HIS A 235 -24.02 -4.88 -4.80
CA HIS A 235 -25.45 -4.96 -5.08
C HIS A 235 -26.09 -6.10 -4.31
N GLY A 236 -27.36 -5.93 -3.92
CA GLY A 236 -28.14 -6.93 -3.21
C GLY A 236 -28.69 -6.45 -1.89
N THR A 237 -29.10 -7.40 -1.04
CA THR A 237 -29.55 -7.09 0.32
C THR A 237 -28.38 -6.61 1.19
N ALA A 238 -28.66 -5.87 2.25
CA ALA A 238 -27.64 -5.42 3.19
C ALA A 238 -26.83 -6.59 3.77
N GLU A 239 -27.45 -7.74 4.01
CA GLU A 239 -26.78 -8.96 4.45
C GLU A 239 -25.76 -9.46 3.43
N ARG A 240 -26.17 -9.63 2.15
CA ARG A 240 -25.25 -10.07 1.09
C ARG A 240 -24.10 -9.09 0.88
N MET A 241 -24.35 -7.79 0.97
CA MET A 241 -23.28 -6.78 0.87
C MET A 241 -22.33 -6.87 2.06
N ARG A 242 -22.86 -7.11 3.28
CA ARG A 242 -22.06 -7.35 4.48
C ARG A 242 -21.17 -8.59 4.32
N GLU A 243 -21.73 -9.73 3.89
CA GLU A 243 -20.97 -10.96 3.65
C GLU A 243 -19.79 -10.76 2.68
N ARG A 244 -19.94 -9.85 1.70
CA ARG A 244 -18.87 -9.52 0.75
C ARG A 244 -17.70 -8.75 1.39
N LEU A 245 -17.83 -8.31 2.62
CA LEU A 245 -16.80 -7.56 3.36
C LEU A 245 -16.37 -8.26 4.65
N ASP A 246 -17.18 -9.19 5.19
CA ASP A 246 -16.93 -9.87 6.44
C ASP A 246 -15.75 -10.85 6.32
N PRO A 247 -14.69 -10.74 7.14
CA PRO A 247 -13.53 -11.65 7.09
C PRO A 247 -13.87 -13.11 7.43
N ALA A 248 -14.99 -13.37 8.12
CA ALA A 248 -15.48 -14.71 8.35
C ALA A 248 -16.15 -15.34 7.12
N SER A 249 -16.43 -14.55 6.09
CA SER A 249 -17.09 -15.02 4.87
C SER A 249 -16.08 -15.42 3.80
N PRO A 250 -16.16 -16.63 3.24
CA PRO A 250 -15.32 -17.04 2.11
C PRO A 250 -15.62 -16.24 0.83
N SER A 251 -16.75 -15.53 0.78
CA SER A 251 -17.15 -14.68 -0.33
C SER A 251 -16.66 -13.23 -0.20
N ALA A 252 -15.88 -12.89 0.81
CA ALA A 252 -15.31 -11.55 0.94
C ALA A 252 -14.47 -11.18 -0.31
N VAL A 253 -14.66 -9.96 -0.83
CA VAL A 253 -14.05 -9.56 -2.11
C VAL A 253 -12.52 -9.60 -2.08
N TYR A 254 -11.91 -9.26 -0.96
CA TYR A 254 -10.46 -9.27 -0.80
C TYR A 254 -9.87 -10.68 -0.69
N THR A 255 -10.65 -11.69 -0.31
CA THR A 255 -10.22 -13.09 -0.34
C THR A 255 -9.90 -13.53 -1.77
N GLU A 256 -10.74 -13.16 -2.75
CA GLU A 256 -10.44 -13.39 -4.17
C GLU A 256 -9.16 -12.66 -4.61
N TRP A 257 -8.96 -11.39 -4.22
CA TRP A 257 -7.78 -10.62 -4.61
C TRP A 257 -6.48 -11.21 -4.06
N ILE A 258 -6.52 -11.71 -2.82
CA ILE A 258 -5.40 -12.42 -2.20
C ILE A 258 -5.12 -13.73 -2.93
N ALA A 259 -6.15 -14.56 -3.17
CA ALA A 259 -6.02 -15.85 -3.85
C ALA A 259 -5.49 -15.72 -5.28
N ARG A 260 -5.83 -14.63 -5.99
CA ARG A 260 -5.30 -14.33 -7.33
C ARG A 260 -3.86 -13.80 -7.33
N GLY A 261 -3.30 -13.51 -6.16
CA GLY A 261 -1.97 -12.94 -6.03
C GLY A 261 -1.87 -11.48 -6.47
N TRP A 262 -2.98 -10.75 -6.48
CA TRP A 262 -2.98 -9.34 -6.81
C TRP A 262 -2.44 -8.47 -5.69
N VAL A 263 -2.66 -8.86 -4.42
CA VAL A 263 -2.17 -8.11 -3.26
C VAL A 263 -0.66 -8.27 -3.13
N ARG A 264 0.08 -7.16 -3.27
CA ARG A 264 1.55 -7.12 -3.20
C ARG A 264 2.07 -6.23 -2.07
N HIS A 265 1.24 -5.35 -1.60
CA HIS A 265 1.46 -4.46 -0.47
C HIS A 265 0.17 -4.37 0.34
N ALA A 266 0.25 -4.07 1.61
CA ALA A 266 -0.92 -3.80 2.43
C ALA A 266 -0.69 -2.62 3.37
N HIS A 267 -1.77 -1.88 3.66
CA HIS A 267 -1.81 -0.93 4.75
C HIS A 267 -2.48 -1.55 5.98
N ALA A 268 -1.93 -1.29 7.14
CA ALA A 268 -2.46 -1.68 8.43
C ALA A 268 -2.89 -0.44 9.21
N ARG A 269 -4.19 -0.14 9.13
CA ARG A 269 -4.88 0.87 9.93
C ARG A 269 -6.14 0.26 10.47
N SER A 270 -6.28 0.19 11.80
CA SER A 270 -7.45 -0.43 12.40
C SER A 270 -8.71 0.39 12.22
N VAL A 271 -9.79 -0.32 12.05
CA VAL A 271 -11.15 0.20 11.91
C VAL A 271 -12.13 -0.80 12.53
N ILE A 272 -13.33 -0.38 12.81
CA ILE A 272 -14.40 -1.24 13.28
C ILE A 272 -15.60 -1.20 12.32
N PRO A 273 -16.44 -2.25 12.25
CA PRO A 273 -17.72 -2.20 11.54
C PRO A 273 -18.56 -0.99 11.96
N ASN A 274 -19.11 -0.27 10.98
CA ASN A 274 -19.89 0.94 11.18
C ASN A 274 -19.18 1.96 12.11
N ASN A 275 -17.89 2.18 11.86
CA ASN A 275 -17.08 3.06 12.69
C ASN A 275 -17.73 4.46 12.81
N PRO A 276 -17.73 5.06 14.01
CA PRO A 276 -18.31 6.38 14.19
C PRO A 276 -17.58 7.43 13.36
N ASP A 277 -18.35 8.35 12.77
CA ASP A 277 -17.81 9.48 12.04
C ASP A 277 -16.79 10.24 12.88
N ASN A 278 -15.69 10.69 12.26
CA ASN A 278 -14.73 11.55 12.91
C ASN A 278 -15.32 12.95 13.09
N ARG A 279 -15.83 13.24 14.30
CA ARG A 279 -16.43 14.53 14.68
C ARG A 279 -15.39 15.59 15.05
N SER A 280 -14.14 15.18 15.26
CA SER A 280 -13.05 16.08 15.68
C SER A 280 -12.50 16.91 14.51
N MET A 281 -12.69 16.43 13.27
CA MET A 281 -12.24 17.13 12.06
C MET A 281 -13.29 17.05 10.96
N ARG A 282 -13.33 18.10 10.11
CA ARG A 282 -14.27 18.15 9.00
C ARG A 282 -13.56 17.98 7.67
N ARG A 283 -14.25 17.33 6.74
CA ARG A 283 -13.87 17.23 5.34
C ARG A 283 -13.94 18.62 4.66
N PRO A 284 -13.30 18.81 3.49
CA PRO A 284 -13.37 20.07 2.75
C PRO A 284 -14.80 20.54 2.41
N ASP A 285 -15.76 19.61 2.30
CA ASP A 285 -17.18 19.88 2.06
C ASP A 285 -17.98 20.22 3.33
N GLY A 286 -17.31 20.32 4.48
CA GLY A 286 -17.89 20.68 5.77
C GLY A 286 -18.54 19.53 6.54
N ARG A 287 -18.66 18.33 5.96
CA ARG A 287 -19.17 17.14 6.65
C ARG A 287 -18.15 16.59 7.64
N PRO A 288 -18.57 15.83 8.67
CA PRO A 288 -17.65 15.05 9.51
C PRO A 288 -16.81 14.11 8.65
N GLY A 289 -15.64 13.74 9.14
CA GLY A 289 -14.81 12.71 8.52
C GLY A 289 -15.49 11.33 8.54
N ARG A 290 -15.14 10.44 7.63
CA ARG A 290 -15.86 9.16 7.40
C ARG A 290 -15.58 8.09 8.44
N GLY A 291 -14.70 8.30 9.43
CA GLY A 291 -14.41 7.32 10.47
C GLY A 291 -13.69 6.06 9.95
N ILE A 292 -12.66 6.22 9.13
CA ILE A 292 -11.90 5.11 8.53
C ILE A 292 -10.73 4.67 9.43
N GLN A 293 -10.65 5.20 10.64
CA GLN A 293 -9.62 4.86 11.62
C GLN A 293 -10.23 4.72 13.01
N TYR A 294 -9.87 3.66 13.71
CA TYR A 294 -10.22 3.43 15.11
C TYR A 294 -8.93 3.23 15.91
N PRO A 295 -8.80 3.79 17.13
CA PRO A 295 -7.58 3.63 17.92
C PRO A 295 -7.25 2.15 18.16
N PHE A 296 -6.02 1.75 17.87
CA PHE A 296 -5.54 0.39 18.09
C PHE A 296 -5.29 0.10 19.56
N VAL A 297 -4.82 1.11 20.30
CA VAL A 297 -4.66 1.08 21.75
C VAL A 297 -5.72 1.96 22.42
N ALA A 298 -6.08 1.62 23.67
CA ALA A 298 -7.03 2.40 24.44
C ALA A 298 -6.56 3.84 24.60
N PRO A 299 -7.30 4.82 24.06
CA PRO A 299 -6.96 6.22 24.23
C PRO A 299 -7.24 6.66 25.68
N ALA A 300 -6.53 7.69 26.13
CA ALA A 300 -6.86 8.31 27.41
C ALA A 300 -8.29 8.88 27.39
N PRO A 301 -8.99 8.91 28.53
CA PRO A 301 -10.36 9.41 28.58
C PRO A 301 -10.49 10.82 27.96
N GLY A 302 -11.45 11.00 27.06
CA GLY A 302 -11.73 12.27 26.37
C GLY A 302 -10.75 12.64 25.24
N THR A 303 -9.83 11.77 24.86
CA THR A 303 -8.90 12.01 23.74
C THR A 303 -9.34 11.40 22.41
N TYR A 304 -10.35 10.54 22.45
CA TYR A 304 -11.04 10.02 21.26
C TYR A 304 -12.51 10.55 21.27
N HIS A 305 -13.11 10.69 20.12
CA HIS A 305 -14.42 11.33 19.96
C HIS A 305 -15.61 10.41 20.24
N ASP A 306 -15.36 9.13 20.55
CA ASP A 306 -16.41 8.14 20.86
C ASP A 306 -15.92 7.11 21.90
N ALA A 307 -16.75 6.13 22.25
CA ALA A 307 -16.38 5.03 23.11
C ALA A 307 -15.33 4.11 22.45
N TRP A 308 -14.40 3.58 23.25
CA TRP A 308 -13.41 2.62 22.79
C TRP A 308 -13.61 1.27 23.43
N HIS A 309 -13.56 0.21 22.62
CA HIS A 309 -13.71 -1.18 23.03
C HIS A 309 -12.69 -2.06 22.32
N ALA A 310 -11.94 -2.84 23.07
CA ALA A 310 -10.86 -3.69 22.54
C ALA A 310 -11.37 -4.77 21.58
N ASP A 311 -12.52 -5.39 21.91
CA ASP A 311 -13.18 -6.45 21.12
C ASP A 311 -13.76 -5.93 19.78
N ALA A 312 -14.03 -4.65 19.67
CA ALA A 312 -14.45 -4.04 18.42
C ALA A 312 -13.41 -4.22 17.30
N LEU A 313 -12.13 -4.36 17.65
CA LEU A 313 -11.02 -4.60 16.72
C LEU A 313 -10.98 -6.01 16.12
N ASP A 314 -11.75 -6.95 16.64
CA ASP A 314 -11.64 -8.38 16.29
C ASP A 314 -11.92 -8.63 14.81
N THR A 315 -12.88 -7.93 14.22
CA THR A 315 -13.18 -8.02 12.77
C THR A 315 -11.97 -7.61 11.93
N TRP A 316 -11.34 -6.49 12.24
CA TRP A 316 -10.15 -6.03 11.51
C TRP A 316 -8.95 -6.95 11.75
N LYS A 317 -8.72 -7.37 13.00
CA LYS A 317 -7.66 -8.34 13.36
C LYS A 317 -7.84 -9.67 12.64
N ALA A 318 -9.08 -10.14 12.49
CA ALA A 318 -9.37 -11.37 11.75
C ALA A 318 -8.98 -11.23 10.25
N ALA A 319 -9.31 -10.11 9.61
CA ALA A 319 -8.94 -9.86 8.21
C ALA A 319 -7.41 -9.83 8.01
N LEU A 320 -6.68 -9.11 8.87
CA LEU A 320 -5.22 -9.05 8.80
C LEU A 320 -4.58 -10.42 9.12
N ARG A 321 -5.11 -11.16 10.11
CA ARG A 321 -4.62 -12.50 10.42
C ARG A 321 -4.81 -13.44 9.23
N ALA A 322 -5.95 -13.39 8.53
CA ALA A 322 -6.18 -14.19 7.33
C ALA A 322 -5.20 -13.84 6.20
N LEU A 323 -4.90 -12.54 6.00
CA LEU A 323 -3.87 -12.12 5.06
C LEU A 323 -2.49 -12.69 5.44
N LEU A 324 -2.06 -12.52 6.69
CA LEU A 324 -0.77 -13.04 7.17
C LEU A 324 -0.70 -14.57 7.04
N GLN A 325 -1.75 -15.28 7.41
CA GLN A 325 -1.84 -16.74 7.30
C GLN A 325 -1.69 -17.23 5.85
N SER A 326 -2.25 -16.50 4.88
CA SER A 326 -2.10 -16.84 3.46
C SER A 326 -0.67 -16.67 2.94
N GLN A 327 0.19 -15.90 3.65
CA GLN A 327 1.55 -15.58 3.22
C GLN A 327 2.63 -16.36 3.97
N VAL A 328 2.41 -16.72 5.23
CA VAL A 328 3.45 -17.28 6.12
C VAL A 328 4.09 -18.56 5.58
N HIS A 329 3.33 -19.38 4.85
CA HIS A 329 3.81 -20.61 4.20
C HIS A 329 3.92 -20.51 2.68
N ALA A 330 3.52 -19.37 2.09
CA ALA A 330 3.63 -19.16 0.63
C ALA A 330 5.10 -19.04 0.20
N ARG A 331 5.47 -19.72 -0.89
CA ARG A 331 6.83 -19.66 -1.45
C ARG A 331 6.76 -19.48 -2.97
N PRO A 332 7.11 -18.30 -3.52
CA PRO A 332 7.44 -17.08 -2.78
C PRO A 332 6.20 -16.42 -2.15
N ALA A 333 6.39 -15.72 -1.03
CA ALA A 333 5.36 -14.87 -0.47
C ALA A 333 5.01 -13.75 -1.47
N GLN A 334 3.71 -13.46 -1.59
CA GLN A 334 3.25 -12.43 -2.54
C GLN A 334 3.21 -11.05 -1.89
N VAL A 335 2.84 -10.96 -0.61
CA VAL A 335 2.90 -9.74 0.20
C VAL A 335 4.21 -9.79 0.98
N GLU A 336 5.17 -8.98 0.58
CA GLU A 336 6.49 -8.93 1.22
C GLU A 336 6.57 -7.88 2.33
N GLN A 337 5.65 -6.90 2.33
CA GLN A 337 5.70 -5.74 3.22
C GLN A 337 4.31 -5.16 3.51
N ILE A 338 4.15 -4.69 4.77
CA ILE A 338 2.94 -4.03 5.27
C ILE A 338 3.34 -2.71 5.92
N SER A 339 2.71 -1.60 5.55
CA SER A 339 2.90 -0.30 6.19
C SER A 339 1.81 -0.03 7.23
N CYS A 340 2.16 0.29 8.46
CA CYS A 340 1.23 0.87 9.42
C CYS A 340 0.90 2.30 8.99
N GLU A 341 -0.40 2.63 8.95
CA GLU A 341 -0.87 3.88 8.34
C GLU A 341 -1.94 4.58 9.19
N PHE A 342 -1.75 4.66 10.51
CA PHE A 342 -2.54 5.61 11.29
C PHE A 342 -2.08 7.02 10.97
N ILE A 343 -3.01 7.90 10.55
CA ILE A 343 -2.71 9.24 10.02
C ILE A 343 -3.69 10.28 10.54
N PRO A 344 -3.33 11.60 10.57
CA PRO A 344 -4.13 12.65 11.17
C PRO A 344 -5.05 13.40 10.18
N PHE A 345 -5.60 12.75 9.16
CA PHE A 345 -6.48 13.41 8.20
C PHE A 345 -7.96 13.34 8.58
N PRO A 346 -8.86 14.15 7.97
CA PRO A 346 -10.26 14.28 8.38
C PRO A 346 -11.04 12.97 8.46
N ASP A 347 -10.84 12.09 7.50
CA ASP A 347 -11.54 10.79 7.45
C ASP A 347 -10.91 9.74 8.39
N TYR A 348 -9.83 10.09 9.09
CA TYR A 348 -9.01 9.19 9.91
C TYR A 348 -8.85 9.73 11.33
N GLY A 349 -7.63 9.86 11.82
CA GLY A 349 -7.34 10.36 13.16
C GLY A 349 -7.22 11.88 13.29
N GLY A 350 -7.70 12.66 12.32
CA GLY A 350 -7.66 14.12 12.35
C GLY A 350 -8.37 14.70 13.56
N GLY A 351 -7.74 15.67 14.23
CA GLY A 351 -8.23 16.24 15.48
C GLY A 351 -8.09 15.33 16.71
N ALA A 352 -7.51 14.13 16.55
CA ALA A 352 -7.25 13.21 17.65
C ALA A 352 -6.27 13.81 18.65
N ARG A 353 -6.50 13.55 19.94
CA ARG A 353 -5.62 13.93 21.05
C ARG A 353 -4.94 12.73 21.70
N TYR A 354 -4.99 11.57 21.06
CA TYR A 354 -4.21 10.39 21.39
C TYR A 354 -3.02 10.25 20.45
N SER A 355 -1.96 9.57 20.87
CA SER A 355 -0.77 9.40 20.03
C SER A 355 -1.06 8.59 18.78
N ILE A 356 -0.96 9.22 17.60
CA ILE A 356 -1.06 8.55 16.30
C ILE A 356 0.12 7.59 16.13
N PHE A 357 1.33 8.02 16.53
CA PHE A 357 2.53 7.20 16.41
C PHE A 357 2.48 5.95 17.29
N ASP A 358 2.02 6.05 18.54
CA ASP A 358 1.90 4.88 19.44
C ASP A 358 0.93 3.83 18.89
N ASN A 359 -0.12 4.26 18.18
CA ASN A 359 -1.01 3.34 17.48
C ASN A 359 -0.30 2.61 16.33
N ASN A 360 0.56 3.31 15.57
CA ASN A 360 1.41 2.68 14.54
C ASN A 360 2.38 1.67 15.18
N VAL A 361 3.05 2.04 16.27
CA VAL A 361 3.99 1.16 17.00
C VAL A 361 3.30 -0.10 17.53
N ALA A 362 2.17 0.06 18.22
CA ALA A 362 1.42 -1.07 18.78
C ALA A 362 0.85 -1.99 17.69
N CYS A 363 0.37 -1.42 16.60
CA CYS A 363 -0.09 -2.19 15.44
C CYS A 363 1.06 -2.99 14.81
N ALA A 364 2.22 -2.38 14.62
CA ALA A 364 3.41 -3.04 14.09
C ALA A 364 3.87 -4.19 14.98
N GLN A 365 3.88 -4.00 16.30
CA GLN A 365 4.22 -5.06 17.24
C GLN A 365 3.23 -6.22 17.14
N TRP A 366 1.92 -5.93 17.09
CA TRP A 366 0.89 -6.95 16.93
C TRP A 366 1.03 -7.74 15.63
N LEU A 367 1.38 -7.08 14.51
CA LEU A 367 1.63 -7.75 13.23
C LEU A 367 2.82 -8.71 13.33
N ARG A 368 3.93 -8.31 13.97
CA ARG A 368 5.10 -9.17 14.19
C ARG A 368 4.76 -10.38 15.05
N ASP A 369 4.10 -10.17 16.18
CA ASP A 369 3.71 -11.23 17.09
C ASP A 369 2.76 -12.22 16.41
N THR A 370 1.81 -11.71 15.63
CA THR A 370 0.88 -12.55 14.86
C THR A 370 1.62 -13.35 13.79
N TRP A 371 2.55 -12.73 13.05
CA TRP A 371 3.38 -13.43 12.05
C TRP A 371 4.19 -14.56 12.69
N HIS A 372 4.89 -14.28 13.80
CA HIS A 372 5.68 -15.30 14.49
C HIS A 372 4.83 -16.43 15.02
N ALA A 373 3.66 -16.14 15.58
CA ALA A 373 2.73 -17.17 16.05
C ALA A 373 2.24 -18.07 14.91
N LEU A 374 1.90 -17.48 13.75
CA LEU A 374 1.48 -18.24 12.57
C LEU A 374 2.65 -19.07 11.98
N ALA A 375 3.85 -18.51 11.93
CA ALA A 375 5.04 -19.21 11.42
C ALA A 375 5.47 -20.38 12.32
N ALA A 376 5.22 -20.30 13.62
CA ALA A 376 5.49 -21.39 14.57
C ALA A 376 4.48 -22.55 14.47
N THR A 377 3.32 -22.34 13.83
CA THR A 377 2.31 -23.38 13.62
C THR A 377 2.69 -24.17 12.36
N PRO A 378 2.88 -25.51 12.44
CA PRO A 378 3.15 -26.32 11.25
C PRO A 378 2.04 -26.14 10.22
N ALA A 379 2.41 -26.12 8.94
CA ALA A 379 1.43 -26.16 7.85
C ALA A 379 0.61 -27.44 7.99
N ASP A 380 -0.70 -27.32 8.25
CA ASP A 380 -1.59 -28.46 8.30
C ASP A 380 -1.56 -29.20 6.96
N THR A 381 -1.08 -30.45 6.96
CA THR A 381 -1.02 -31.30 5.76
C THR A 381 -2.42 -31.69 5.24
N HIS A 382 -3.48 -31.25 5.90
CA HIS A 382 -4.88 -31.52 5.51
C HIS A 382 -5.59 -30.35 4.82
N GLY A 383 -4.91 -29.22 4.56
CA GLY A 383 -5.53 -28.02 3.94
C GLY A 383 -5.59 -28.00 2.42
N ASP A 384 -5.00 -28.96 1.71
CA ASP A 384 -4.97 -28.96 0.25
C ASP A 384 -6.35 -29.15 -0.42
N ALA A 385 -7.34 -29.72 0.27
CA ALA A 385 -8.68 -29.92 -0.28
C ALA A 385 -9.47 -28.61 -0.40
N ALA A 386 -9.36 -27.69 0.57
CA ALA A 386 -10.14 -26.44 0.55
C ALA A 386 -9.56 -25.41 -0.44
N ALA A 387 -8.23 -25.35 -0.61
CA ALA A 387 -7.59 -24.47 -1.59
C ALA A 387 -7.85 -24.94 -3.04
N HIS A 388 -7.89 -26.24 -3.30
CA HIS A 388 -8.24 -26.80 -4.60
C HIS A 388 -9.71 -26.58 -4.96
N ASP A 389 -10.64 -26.56 -4.03
CA ASP A 389 -12.05 -26.30 -4.29
C ASP A 389 -12.31 -24.83 -4.65
N VAL A 390 -11.63 -23.88 -4.03
CA VAL A 390 -11.74 -22.45 -4.41
C VAL A 390 -11.21 -22.22 -5.82
N ILE A 391 -10.11 -22.88 -6.21
CA ILE A 391 -9.54 -22.78 -7.56
C ILE A 391 -10.46 -23.49 -8.60
N ARG A 392 -11.11 -24.60 -8.26
CA ARG A 392 -12.09 -25.25 -9.12
C ARG A 392 -13.32 -24.39 -9.37
N PHE A 393 -13.90 -23.78 -8.35
CA PHE A 393 -15.04 -22.86 -8.50
C PHE A 393 -14.72 -21.66 -9.39
N ALA A 394 -13.49 -21.13 -9.35
CA ALA A 394 -13.05 -20.04 -10.23
C ALA A 394 -12.92 -20.51 -11.70
N HIS A 395 -12.49 -21.74 -11.94
CA HIS A 395 -12.38 -22.31 -13.30
C HIS A 395 -13.72 -22.71 -13.91
N ASP A 396 -14.67 -23.22 -13.12
CA ASP A 396 -15.98 -23.64 -13.61
C ASP A 396 -16.90 -22.46 -13.93
N SER A 397 -16.82 -21.36 -13.20
CA SER A 397 -17.56 -20.13 -13.55
C SER A 397 -17.09 -19.50 -14.87
N VAL A 398 -15.84 -19.68 -15.28
CA VAL A 398 -15.33 -19.24 -16.60
C VAL A 398 -15.81 -20.17 -17.74
N ARG A 399 -16.01 -21.46 -17.49
CA ARG A 399 -16.51 -22.40 -18.50
C ARG A 399 -17.99 -22.20 -18.81
N HIS A 400 -18.83 -21.93 -17.80
CA HIS A 400 -20.28 -21.74 -18.02
C HIS A 400 -20.63 -20.45 -18.78
N GLN A 401 -19.76 -19.45 -18.80
CA GLN A 401 -19.97 -18.24 -19.61
C GLN A 401 -19.56 -18.40 -21.10
N ARG A 402 -18.86 -19.47 -21.47
CA ARG A 402 -18.49 -19.76 -22.89
C ARG A 402 -19.50 -20.60 -23.64
N THR A 403 -20.46 -21.23 -22.98
CA THR A 403 -21.49 -22.08 -23.60
C THR A 403 -22.85 -21.40 -23.78
N ALA A 404 -22.95 -20.10 -23.38
CA ALA A 404 -24.17 -19.29 -23.51
C ALA A 404 -24.00 -18.12 -24.51
N ARG A 405 -23.33 -18.38 -25.64
CA ARG A 405 -23.35 -17.50 -26.82
C ARG A 405 -23.60 -18.32 -28.07
#